data_cf9e9ceda4a42c4fbca83912420e3296
#
_entry.id   cf9e9ceda4a42c4fbca83912420e3296
#
_cell.length_a   1.000
_cell.length_b   1.000
_cell.length_c   1.000
_cell.angle_alpha   90.00
_cell.angle_beta   90.00
_cell.angle_gamma   90.00
#
_symmetry.space_group_name_H-M   'P 1'
#
loop_
_entity.id
_entity.type
_entity.pdbx_description
1 polymer ?
#
loop_
_entity_poly.entity_id
_entity_poly.type
_entity_poly.pdbx_seq_one_letter_code
_entity_poly.pdbx_strand_id
1 'polypeptide(L)'
;MLRPMTILRWVLAVGLLGSTACKRQPVSPFCPKGMREAPTWSDAGKSVWCEAPDKSRAQWIEWHPGTTKPRQSCAFHDGRSEGSFAAWHPGGKLWVQGQFAAGVKVGKWKQWDADGNEVAEGDYQTGRLVAGAPVAGMALCEKVARP
;
A
#
# COMPACT_ATOMS: atom_id res chain seq x y z
N MET A 1 -46.98 -21.28 -66.70
CA MET A 1 -45.55 -21.43 -66.27
C MET A 1 -45.18 -20.18 -65.47
N LEU A 2 -45.24 -20.24 -64.13
CA LEU A 2 -45.00 -19.13 -63.23
C LEU A 2 -43.62 -19.37 -62.57
N ARG A 3 -42.69 -18.43 -62.75
CA ARG A 3 -41.35 -18.46 -62.07
C ARG A 3 -41.51 -17.85 -60.68
N PRO A 4 -40.89 -18.46 -59.64
CA PRO A 4 -40.89 -17.88 -58.30
C PRO A 4 -39.82 -16.77 -58.19
N MET A 5 -40.23 -15.63 -57.66
CA MET A 5 -39.35 -14.50 -57.27
C MET A 5 -38.55 -14.85 -56.05
N THR A 6 -37.24 -14.78 -56.18
CA THR A 6 -36.28 -14.95 -55.10
C THR A 6 -36.18 -13.66 -54.27
N ILE A 7 -36.69 -13.69 -53.05
CA ILE A 7 -36.57 -12.57 -52.11
C ILE A 7 -35.18 -12.60 -51.47
N LEU A 8 -34.34 -11.65 -51.84
CA LEU A 8 -33.03 -11.43 -51.28
C LEU A 8 -33.18 -10.76 -49.88
N ARG A 9 -32.98 -11.57 -48.81
CA ARG A 9 -32.96 -11.09 -47.44
C ARG A 9 -31.66 -10.36 -47.19
N TRP A 10 -31.72 -9.03 -47.00
CA TRP A 10 -30.62 -8.24 -46.44
C TRP A 10 -30.54 -8.49 -44.93
N VAL A 11 -29.51 -9.18 -44.51
CA VAL A 11 -29.15 -9.29 -43.08
C VAL A 11 -28.37 -8.05 -42.70
N LEU A 12 -29.01 -7.11 -42.01
CA LEU A 12 -28.35 -5.99 -41.36
C LEU A 12 -27.55 -6.53 -40.16
N ALA A 13 -26.25 -6.63 -40.35
CA ALA A 13 -25.30 -6.87 -39.22
C ALA A 13 -25.25 -5.62 -38.35
N VAL A 14 -26.01 -5.61 -37.26
CA VAL A 14 -25.86 -4.60 -36.19
C VAL A 14 -24.59 -4.88 -35.47
N GLY A 15 -23.53 -4.15 -35.80
CA GLY A 15 -22.27 -4.15 -35.07
C GLY A 15 -22.50 -3.61 -33.66
N LEU A 16 -22.48 -4.48 -32.66
CA LEU A 16 -22.35 -4.14 -31.26
C LEU A 16 -20.97 -3.53 -31.04
N LEU A 17 -20.89 -2.19 -31.11
CA LEU A 17 -19.74 -1.44 -30.57
C LEU A 17 -19.74 -1.63 -29.06
N GLY A 18 -19.03 -2.64 -28.62
CA GLY A 18 -18.74 -2.86 -27.21
C GLY A 18 -17.96 -1.66 -26.67
N SER A 19 -18.66 -0.73 -26.05
CA SER A 19 -18.04 0.31 -25.23
C SER A 19 -17.30 -0.38 -24.09
N THR A 20 -15.99 -0.58 -24.23
CA THR A 20 -15.11 -0.89 -23.13
C THR A 20 -15.06 0.32 -22.20
N ALA A 21 -16.10 0.45 -21.37
CA ALA A 21 -16.09 1.40 -20.27
C ALA A 21 -14.89 1.05 -19.41
N CYS A 22 -13.88 1.89 -19.47
CA CYS A 22 -12.72 1.82 -18.58
C CYS A 22 -13.30 1.99 -17.15
N LYS A 23 -13.56 0.88 -16.47
CA LYS A 23 -14.03 0.89 -15.07
C LYS A 23 -12.90 1.53 -14.27
N ARG A 24 -13.07 2.82 -13.93
CA ARG A 24 -12.22 3.47 -12.93
C ARG A 24 -12.33 2.62 -11.67
N GLN A 25 -11.24 1.97 -11.30
CA GLN A 25 -11.20 1.25 -10.04
C GLN A 25 -11.46 2.26 -8.91
N PRO A 26 -12.31 1.93 -7.96
CA PRO A 26 -12.56 2.81 -6.83
C PRO A 26 -11.23 3.10 -6.13
N VAL A 27 -10.98 4.38 -5.84
CA VAL A 27 -9.81 4.78 -5.07
C VAL A 27 -10.04 4.27 -3.66
N SER A 28 -9.16 3.39 -3.17
CA SER A 28 -9.23 2.90 -1.80
C SER A 28 -9.08 4.08 -0.83
N PRO A 29 -9.97 4.22 0.17
CA PRO A 29 -9.85 5.29 1.16
C PRO A 29 -8.58 5.17 2.03
N PHE A 30 -7.92 4.03 1.98
CA PHE A 30 -6.72 3.75 2.76
C PHE A 30 -5.41 4.06 2.01
N CYS A 31 -5.45 4.16 0.69
CA CYS A 31 -4.26 4.41 -0.10
C CYS A 31 -3.95 5.90 -0.19
N PRO A 32 -2.65 6.29 -0.12
CA PRO A 32 -2.22 7.66 -0.35
C PRO A 32 -2.68 8.18 -1.71
N LYS A 33 -2.82 9.52 -1.80
CA LYS A 33 -3.20 10.17 -3.06
C LYS A 33 -2.25 9.76 -4.19
N GLY A 34 -2.83 9.31 -5.29
CA GLY A 34 -2.09 8.87 -6.48
C GLY A 34 -1.68 7.39 -6.47
N MET A 35 -1.95 6.66 -5.39
CA MET A 35 -1.77 5.21 -5.33
C MET A 35 -3.11 4.48 -5.46
N ARG A 36 -3.05 3.20 -5.83
CA ARG A 36 -4.21 2.31 -5.96
C ARG A 36 -3.97 1.05 -5.15
N GLU A 37 -5.04 0.49 -4.61
CA GLU A 37 -4.98 -0.80 -3.95
C GLU A 37 -4.63 -1.90 -4.95
N ALA A 38 -3.68 -2.76 -4.56
CA ALA A 38 -3.33 -3.98 -5.27
C ALA A 38 -3.97 -5.17 -4.55
N PRO A 39 -5.17 -5.64 -4.98
CA PRO A 39 -5.94 -6.66 -4.26
C PRO A 39 -5.18 -7.98 -4.09
N THR A 40 -4.29 -8.31 -5.02
CA THR A 40 -3.47 -9.53 -5.00
C THR A 40 -2.52 -9.60 -3.79
N TRP A 41 -2.19 -8.43 -3.22
CA TRP A 41 -1.24 -8.27 -2.12
C TRP A 41 -1.91 -7.77 -0.83
N SER A 42 -3.20 -7.50 -0.90
CA SER A 42 -4.01 -7.06 0.23
C SER A 42 -4.64 -8.27 0.90
N ASP A 43 -4.56 -8.34 2.24
CA ASP A 43 -5.28 -9.33 3.04
C ASP A 43 -6.49 -8.63 3.66
N ALA A 44 -7.68 -8.96 3.14
CA ALA A 44 -8.92 -8.30 3.54
C ALA A 44 -9.12 -8.29 5.06
N GLY A 45 -9.29 -7.11 5.62
CA GLY A 45 -9.46 -6.90 7.06
C GLY A 45 -8.17 -6.99 7.90
N LYS A 46 -7.00 -7.23 7.29
CA LYS A 46 -5.71 -7.26 7.98
C LYS A 46 -4.72 -6.25 7.43
N SER A 47 -4.59 -6.15 6.11
CA SER A 47 -3.65 -5.23 5.50
C SER A 47 -4.10 -4.80 4.10
N VAL A 48 -3.58 -3.66 3.64
CA VAL A 48 -3.71 -3.18 2.27
C VAL A 48 -2.33 -2.89 1.68
N TRP A 49 -2.16 -3.29 0.43
CA TRP A 49 -1.02 -2.91 -0.39
C TRP A 49 -1.46 -1.86 -1.40
N CYS A 50 -0.83 -0.70 -1.36
CA CYS A 50 -1.07 0.42 -2.27
C CYS A 50 0.10 0.58 -3.21
N GLU A 51 -0.16 0.72 -4.50
CA GLU A 51 0.88 0.88 -5.51
C GLU A 51 0.68 2.16 -6.33
N ALA A 52 1.77 2.82 -6.69
CA ALA A 52 1.76 3.86 -7.71
C ALA A 52 1.45 3.24 -9.10
N PRO A 53 0.91 4.02 -10.06
CA PRO A 53 0.57 3.50 -11.39
C PRO A 53 1.75 2.87 -12.15
N ASP A 54 2.95 3.39 -11.94
CA ASP A 54 4.21 2.89 -12.51
C ASP A 54 4.83 1.74 -11.71
N LYS A 55 4.21 1.37 -10.57
CA LYS A 55 4.67 0.32 -9.65
C LYS A 55 6.04 0.56 -8.99
N SER A 56 6.67 1.70 -9.22
CA SER A 56 7.96 2.03 -8.61
C SER A 56 7.85 2.27 -7.11
N ARG A 57 6.71 2.80 -6.65
CA ARG A 57 6.44 3.10 -5.24
C ARG A 57 5.25 2.31 -4.75
N ALA A 58 5.36 1.85 -3.52
CA ALA A 58 4.26 1.19 -2.82
C ALA A 58 4.22 1.61 -1.36
N GLN A 59 3.07 1.39 -0.73
CA GLN A 59 2.89 1.52 0.70
C GLN A 59 2.05 0.34 1.19
N TRP A 60 2.54 -0.33 2.21
CA TRP A 60 1.80 -1.36 2.92
C TRP A 60 1.31 -0.82 4.25
N ILE A 61 0.06 -1.08 4.55
CA ILE A 61 -0.59 -0.68 5.79
C ILE A 61 -1.24 -1.92 6.40
N GLU A 62 -0.94 -2.18 7.65
CA GLU A 62 -1.55 -3.25 8.46
C GLU A 62 -2.41 -2.64 9.56
N TRP A 63 -3.51 -3.29 9.89
CA TRP A 63 -4.41 -2.88 10.97
C TRP A 63 -4.24 -3.73 12.22
N HIS A 64 -4.61 -3.17 13.36
CA HIS A 64 -4.79 -3.96 14.57
C HIS A 64 -5.93 -4.96 14.35
N PRO A 65 -5.79 -6.22 14.81
CA PRO A 65 -6.78 -7.27 14.62
C PRO A 65 -8.19 -6.84 15.02
N GLY A 66 -9.16 -7.06 14.13
CA GLY A 66 -10.57 -6.74 14.36
C GLY A 66 -10.91 -5.23 14.37
N THR A 67 -10.00 -4.37 13.87
CA THR A 67 -10.20 -2.92 13.84
C THR A 67 -9.88 -2.35 12.47
N THR A 68 -10.21 -1.06 12.27
CA THR A 68 -9.76 -0.25 11.13
C THR A 68 -8.64 0.72 11.52
N LYS A 69 -8.07 0.57 12.73
CA LYS A 69 -6.96 1.41 13.20
C LYS A 69 -5.65 0.85 12.67
N PRO A 70 -4.79 1.69 12.07
CA PRO A 70 -3.50 1.23 11.59
C PRO A 70 -2.64 0.73 12.74
N ARG A 71 -1.97 -0.40 12.51
CA ARG A 71 -0.94 -0.95 13.39
C ARG A 71 0.44 -0.51 12.92
N GLN A 72 0.68 -0.56 11.62
CA GLN A 72 1.92 -0.09 11.03
C GLN A 72 1.76 0.25 9.56
N SER A 73 2.69 1.06 9.05
CA SER A 73 2.76 1.46 7.65
C SER A 73 4.22 1.52 7.20
N CYS A 74 4.50 0.92 6.05
CA CYS A 74 5.82 0.86 5.45
C CYS A 74 5.77 1.38 4.02
N ALA A 75 6.68 2.29 3.67
CA ALA A 75 6.88 2.74 2.29
C ALA A 75 7.95 1.88 1.59
N PHE A 76 7.78 1.69 0.28
CA PHE A 76 8.65 0.90 -0.57
C PHE A 76 8.95 1.64 -1.86
N HIS A 77 10.16 1.44 -2.37
CA HIS A 77 10.58 1.84 -3.71
C HIS A 77 11.31 0.66 -4.36
N ASP A 78 10.89 0.27 -5.56
CA ASP A 78 11.43 -0.88 -6.29
C ASP A 78 11.56 -2.16 -5.45
N GLY A 79 10.55 -2.42 -4.60
CA GLY A 79 10.45 -3.62 -3.76
C GLY A 79 11.31 -3.60 -2.50
N ARG A 80 12.03 -2.51 -2.20
CA ARG A 80 12.81 -2.34 -0.97
C ARG A 80 12.14 -1.34 -0.04
N SER A 81 12.27 -1.52 1.26
CA SER A 81 11.82 -0.52 2.23
C SER A 81 12.58 0.78 2.01
N GLU A 82 11.85 1.81 1.59
CA GLU A 82 12.37 3.11 1.22
C GLU A 82 11.36 4.20 1.60
N GLY A 83 11.77 5.17 2.43
CA GLY A 83 10.90 6.24 2.89
C GLY A 83 10.34 6.01 4.29
N SER A 84 9.15 6.55 4.56
CA SER A 84 8.59 6.61 5.90
C SER A 84 8.14 5.25 6.46
N PHE A 85 8.40 5.08 7.74
CA PHE A 85 7.84 4.04 8.59
C PHE A 85 7.09 4.68 9.74
N ALA A 86 5.93 4.12 10.08
CA ALA A 86 5.20 4.46 11.29
C ALA A 86 4.49 3.22 11.86
N ALA A 87 4.42 3.15 13.19
CA ALA A 87 3.63 2.16 13.90
C ALA A 87 2.84 2.83 15.02
N TRP A 88 1.69 2.25 15.36
CA TRP A 88 0.75 2.82 16.33
C TRP A 88 0.38 1.81 17.40
N HIS A 89 0.12 2.29 18.59
CA HIS A 89 -0.52 1.53 19.67
C HIS A 89 -1.97 1.16 19.30
N PRO A 90 -2.56 0.11 19.90
CA PRO A 90 -3.97 -0.24 19.68
C PRO A 90 -4.94 0.91 19.94
N GLY A 91 -4.60 1.84 20.84
CA GLY A 91 -5.34 3.08 21.10
C GLY A 91 -5.34 4.08 19.93
N GLY A 92 -4.42 3.92 18.96
CA GLY A 92 -4.26 4.78 17.80
C GLY A 92 -3.22 5.90 17.96
N LYS A 93 -2.57 6.02 19.13
CA LYS A 93 -1.44 6.93 19.31
C LYS A 93 -0.19 6.37 18.63
N LEU A 94 0.64 7.26 18.11
CA LEU A 94 1.90 6.90 17.49
C LEU A 94 2.79 6.15 18.50
N TRP A 95 3.41 5.06 18.05
CA TRP A 95 4.34 4.26 18.84
C TRP A 95 5.78 4.42 18.37
N VAL A 96 6.01 4.26 17.07
CA VAL A 96 7.36 4.40 16.48
C VAL A 96 7.25 5.13 15.15
N GLN A 97 8.22 5.99 14.86
CA GLN A 97 8.34 6.65 13.56
C GLN A 97 9.81 6.76 13.16
N GLY A 98 10.07 6.61 11.87
CA GLY A 98 11.40 6.77 11.29
C GLY A 98 11.40 6.64 9.78
N GLN A 99 12.58 6.45 9.23
CA GLN A 99 12.77 6.31 7.78
C GLN A 99 13.69 5.13 7.46
N PHE A 100 13.40 4.49 6.33
CA PHE A 100 14.28 3.51 5.71
C PHE A 100 14.89 4.09 4.43
N ALA A 101 16.13 3.68 4.15
CA ALA A 101 16.75 3.84 2.84
C ALA A 101 17.42 2.53 2.45
N ALA A 102 17.13 2.02 1.26
CA ALA A 102 17.63 0.74 0.75
C ALA A 102 17.46 -0.45 1.73
N GLY A 103 16.36 -0.46 2.51
CA GLY A 103 16.04 -1.52 3.47
C GLY A 103 16.65 -1.36 4.87
N VAL A 104 17.41 -0.30 5.14
CA VAL A 104 18.03 -0.06 6.44
C VAL A 104 17.53 1.22 7.09
N LYS A 105 17.55 1.27 8.43
CA LYS A 105 17.20 2.47 9.20
C LYS A 105 18.16 3.60 8.90
N VAL A 106 17.62 4.82 8.67
CA VAL A 106 18.40 6.05 8.50
C VAL A 106 17.75 7.20 9.24
N GLY A 107 18.57 8.19 9.62
CA GLY A 107 18.12 9.41 10.30
C GLY A 107 17.51 9.15 11.66
N LYS A 108 16.69 10.08 12.09
CA LYS A 108 16.08 10.07 13.43
C LYS A 108 14.92 9.10 13.50
N TRP A 109 14.95 8.25 14.51
CA TRP A 109 13.89 7.34 14.91
C TRP A 109 13.41 7.72 16.29
N LYS A 110 12.11 7.74 16.47
CA LYS A 110 11.47 8.10 17.74
C LYS A 110 10.49 7.05 18.19
N GLN A 111 10.37 6.90 19.49
CA GLN A 111 9.43 5.98 20.12
C GLN A 111 8.66 6.69 21.22
N TRP A 112 7.37 6.39 21.31
CA TRP A 112 6.45 6.92 22.31
C TRP A 112 5.76 5.79 23.05
N ASP A 113 5.41 6.03 24.29
CA ASP A 113 4.58 5.13 25.08
C ASP A 113 3.08 5.25 24.67
N ALA A 114 2.22 4.44 25.29
CA ALA A 114 0.77 4.46 25.03
C ALA A 114 0.08 5.77 25.49
N ASP A 115 0.71 6.53 26.37
CA ASP A 115 0.24 7.84 26.80
C ASP A 115 0.66 8.97 25.87
N GLY A 116 1.60 8.70 24.95
CA GLY A 116 2.09 9.63 23.95
C GLY A 116 3.33 10.41 24.41
N ASN A 117 3.98 9.99 25.49
CA ASN A 117 5.26 10.56 25.91
C ASN A 117 6.39 9.94 25.09
N GLU A 118 7.34 10.76 24.62
CA GLU A 118 8.54 10.26 23.95
C GLU A 118 9.43 9.52 24.95
N VAL A 119 9.73 8.24 24.66
CA VAL A 119 10.50 7.36 25.54
C VAL A 119 11.88 7.01 24.97
N ALA A 120 12.10 7.18 23.68
CA ALA A 120 13.41 6.99 23.04
C ALA A 120 13.52 7.81 21.75
N GLU A 121 14.71 8.34 21.50
CA GLU A 121 15.13 8.89 20.21
C GLU A 121 16.54 8.36 19.88
N GLY A 122 16.71 7.84 18.66
CA GLY A 122 18.00 7.38 18.16
C GLY A 122 18.27 7.89 16.75
N ASP A 123 19.50 8.22 16.44
CA ASP A 123 19.96 8.55 15.12
C ASP A 123 20.68 7.36 14.49
N TYR A 124 20.31 7.02 13.26
CA TYR A 124 20.77 5.83 12.55
C TYR A 124 21.45 6.19 11.24
N GLN A 125 22.61 5.58 10.98
CA GLN A 125 23.29 5.63 9.69
C GLN A 125 23.52 4.20 9.21
N THR A 126 23.06 3.90 8.00
CA THR A 126 23.19 2.56 7.38
C THR A 126 22.78 1.41 8.33
N GLY A 127 21.67 1.60 9.06
CA GLY A 127 21.13 0.61 10.01
C GLY A 127 21.78 0.59 11.38
N ARG A 128 22.84 1.34 11.63
CA ARG A 128 23.58 1.39 12.92
C ARG A 128 23.17 2.63 13.70
N LEU A 129 22.92 2.45 14.99
CA LEU A 129 22.72 3.56 15.92
C LEU A 129 24.05 4.30 16.07
N VAL A 130 24.05 5.61 15.79
CA VAL A 130 25.23 6.48 15.89
C VAL A 130 25.11 7.50 17.01
N ALA A 131 23.87 7.82 17.45
CA ALA A 131 23.62 8.71 18.58
C ALA A 131 22.26 8.40 19.22
N GLY A 132 22.08 8.78 20.48
CA GLY A 132 20.84 8.62 21.24
C GLY A 132 20.63 7.20 21.79
N ALA A 133 19.37 6.83 21.98
CA ALA A 133 18.97 5.52 22.52
C ALA A 133 18.44 4.60 21.43
N PRO A 134 18.60 3.26 21.56
CA PRO A 134 18.02 2.33 20.61
C PRO A 134 16.48 2.42 20.66
N VAL A 135 15.89 2.64 19.50
CA VAL A 135 14.45 2.60 19.32
C VAL A 135 14.04 1.16 19.02
N ALA A 136 13.08 0.61 19.78
CA ALA A 136 12.56 -0.73 19.57
C ALA A 136 12.03 -0.82 18.13
N GLY A 137 12.80 -1.44 17.27
CA GLY A 137 12.46 -1.56 15.86
C GLY A 137 11.59 -2.77 15.66
N MET A 138 10.41 -2.55 15.13
CA MET A 138 9.69 -3.63 14.51
C MET A 138 10.38 -3.94 13.19
N ALA A 139 11.08 -5.06 13.13
CA ALA A 139 11.69 -5.62 11.91
C ALA A 139 10.61 -6.15 10.93
N LEU A 140 9.46 -5.45 10.81
CA LEU A 140 8.30 -5.97 10.10
C LEU A 140 8.27 -5.55 8.63
N CYS A 141 8.83 -4.39 8.29
CA CYS A 141 8.95 -3.98 6.89
C CYS A 141 9.94 -4.85 6.09
N GLU A 142 10.91 -5.47 6.77
CA GLU A 142 11.86 -6.39 6.14
C GLU A 142 11.22 -7.73 5.75
N LYS A 143 10.12 -8.11 6.41
CA LYS A 143 9.41 -9.37 6.16
C LYS A 143 8.28 -9.25 5.14
N VAL A 144 7.90 -8.05 4.77
CA VAL A 144 6.93 -7.79 3.71
C VAL A 144 7.67 -7.76 2.39
N ALA A 145 8.38 -8.86 2.09
CA ALA A 145 8.90 -9.05 0.75
C ALA A 145 7.71 -9.15 -0.21
N ARG A 146 7.74 -8.35 -1.27
CA ARG A 146 6.90 -8.60 -2.44
C ARG A 146 7.20 -10.03 -2.89
N PRO A 147 6.22 -10.94 -2.90
CA PRO A 147 6.42 -12.27 -3.43
C PRO A 147 6.70 -12.23 -4.91
#